data_42e8346bc974a3626841035ff697fd46
#
_entry.id   42e8346bc974a3626841035ff697fd46
#
_cell.length_a   1.000
_cell.length_b   1.000
_cell.length_c   1.000
_cell.angle_alpha   90.00
_cell.angle_beta   90.00
_cell.angle_gamma   90.00
#
_symmetry.space_group_name_H-M   'P 1'
#
loop_
_entity.id
_entity.type
_entity.pdbx_description
1 polymer ?
#
loop_
_entity_poly.entity_id
_entity_poly.type
_entity_poly.pdbx_seq_one_letter_code
_entity_poly.pdbx_strand_id
1 'polypeptide(L)'
;MSESSVTSASASSSTPPTSTTSSPILATLNLQDASEEAKQEAAKVKALANKAFVSHNFNEAADLYTKAIELNPKDATLWCNRAYTRIKLEEHGYGLSDASTAIELDPKYSKAYYRRATCYLQTLKYKQAIADFKRVLAFEPNNALVKQQLEGTQKILRKVEFEKAIELEEEKSAALRCLEIIKEGGCDVDKQYTGPKLPLADGKFTINIEFIHAMFEWFKEGKTLPRRYVWEIALGAHDIFAQEESLVNLDLEDGVTVDVIGDVHGQFYDMLHLFSLTGEPSENHCLLMNGDLVDRGSWSMEVIITALALKWLYPKRMYINRGNHETKDMNRTYGFEGEAKTKHGEQTYKLFAHIFTTMPLATLISATKPPSTPSPKAILSPEGFKRFFVVHGGLFSKDEVTLDDIRKIDRIGHQPGQEGLMCELLWTDPQEMPGRGPSKRGVGIAFGPDVTEKWCKLNGVTGIIRSHEVRQDGYAIEHNGLCTTVFSAPNYVDQAGNKGAFIRIDSEGSQKYTQFEATPHPPMKPMAYVQGGLASLLS
;
A
#
# COMPACT_ATOMS: atom_id res chain seq x y z
N MET A 1 -40.31 -1.65 60.22
CA MET A 1 -39.14 -1.19 61.01
C MET A 1 -37.90 -1.64 60.28
N SER A 2 -37.25 -0.81 59.65
CA SER A 2 -35.90 -0.29 59.58
C SER A 2 -35.66 0.35 58.21
N GLU A 3 -35.51 1.63 58.28
CA GLU A 3 -35.07 2.52 57.22
C GLU A 3 -33.64 2.22 56.83
N SER A 4 -33.31 2.30 55.54
CA SER A 4 -31.94 2.42 55.10
C SER A 4 -31.82 3.58 54.13
N SER A 5 -31.03 4.51 54.55
CA SER A 5 -30.70 5.81 53.99
C SER A 5 -30.01 5.69 52.62
N VAL A 6 -30.49 6.50 51.67
CA VAL A 6 -29.85 6.77 50.38
C VAL A 6 -28.83 7.89 50.58
N THR A 7 -27.57 7.60 50.39
CA THR A 7 -26.51 8.62 50.30
C THR A 7 -26.28 9.00 48.84
N SER A 8 -26.49 10.27 48.54
CA SER A 8 -26.19 10.92 47.28
C SER A 8 -24.67 11.07 47.12
N ALA A 9 -24.10 10.45 46.06
CA ALA A 9 -22.72 10.67 45.63
C ALA A 9 -22.67 11.81 44.64
N SER A 10 -21.94 12.85 44.98
CA SER A 10 -21.61 13.99 44.14
C SER A 10 -20.66 13.59 43.03
N ALA A 11 -21.02 13.82 41.76
CA ALA A 11 -20.17 13.66 40.61
C ALA A 11 -19.10 14.76 40.55
N SER A 12 -17.85 14.39 40.76
CA SER A 12 -16.70 15.25 40.50
C SER A 12 -16.36 15.20 39.00
N SER A 13 -16.44 16.35 38.35
CA SER A 13 -15.97 16.54 36.96
C SER A 13 -14.46 16.43 36.90
N SER A 14 -13.95 15.32 36.41
CA SER A 14 -12.55 15.17 36.06
C SER A 14 -12.32 15.61 34.60
N THR A 15 -11.68 16.76 34.42
CA THR A 15 -11.04 17.19 33.18
C THR A 15 -9.99 16.15 32.77
N PRO A 16 -9.90 15.75 31.48
CA PRO A 16 -8.86 14.83 31.05
C PRO A 16 -7.50 15.54 31.09
N PRO A 17 -6.40 14.83 31.45
CA PRO A 17 -5.07 15.40 31.46
C PRO A 17 -4.63 15.74 30.05
N THR A 18 -4.26 16.98 29.80
CA THR A 18 -3.49 17.42 28.64
C THR A 18 -2.08 16.83 28.75
N SER A 19 -1.84 15.68 28.14
CA SER A 19 -0.48 15.17 27.98
C SER A 19 0.22 15.99 26.89
N THR A 20 0.94 17.01 27.29
CA THR A 20 2.00 17.63 26.50
C THR A 20 3.22 16.70 26.50
N THR A 21 3.22 15.67 25.66
CA THR A 21 4.44 14.98 25.30
C THR A 21 5.13 15.81 24.22
N SER A 22 6.19 16.53 24.59
CA SER A 22 7.12 17.17 23.67
C SER A 22 7.65 16.13 22.68
N SER A 23 7.77 16.51 21.39
CA SER A 23 8.34 15.65 20.36
C SER A 23 9.72 15.14 20.79
N PRO A 24 10.01 13.83 20.66
CA PRO A 24 11.32 13.27 20.99
C PRO A 24 12.49 13.98 20.27
N ILE A 25 12.21 14.60 19.12
CA ILE A 25 13.18 15.31 18.29
C ILE A 25 13.69 16.59 18.97
N LEU A 26 12.81 17.37 19.61
CA LEU A 26 13.24 18.60 20.32
C LEU A 26 14.05 18.32 21.58
N ALA A 27 13.82 17.16 22.22
CA ALA A 27 14.59 16.76 23.40
C ALA A 27 16.04 16.34 23.07
N THR A 28 16.32 15.96 21.81
CA THR A 28 17.66 15.54 21.34
C THR A 28 18.42 16.64 20.61
N LEU A 29 17.73 17.69 20.14
CA LEU A 29 18.38 18.83 19.48
C LEU A 29 18.94 19.79 20.53
N ASN A 30 20.24 20.09 20.42
CA ASN A 30 20.89 21.11 21.23
C ASN A 30 20.41 22.49 20.74
N LEU A 31 19.27 22.97 21.26
CA LEU A 31 18.57 24.19 20.84
C LEU A 31 19.29 25.47 21.35
N GLN A 32 20.60 25.58 21.11
CA GLN A 32 21.26 26.86 21.25
C GLN A 32 20.79 27.83 20.16
N ASP A 33 20.76 29.12 20.47
CA ASP A 33 20.49 30.15 19.49
C ASP A 33 21.60 30.15 18.42
N ALA A 34 21.20 30.01 17.15
CA ALA A 34 22.14 30.07 16.04
C ALA A 34 22.78 31.45 15.96
N SER A 35 24.08 31.51 15.65
CA SER A 35 24.77 32.80 15.41
C SER A 35 24.14 33.53 14.21
N GLU A 36 24.33 34.82 14.11
CA GLU A 36 23.79 35.61 12.98
C GLU A 36 24.36 35.15 11.64
N GLU A 37 25.62 34.71 11.61
CA GLU A 37 26.26 34.11 10.43
C GLU A 37 25.57 32.80 10.06
N ALA A 38 25.25 31.93 11.02
CA ALA A 38 24.55 30.67 10.80
C ALA A 38 23.13 30.90 10.28
N LYS A 39 22.41 31.90 10.83
CA LYS A 39 21.08 32.29 10.32
C LYS A 39 21.12 32.81 8.89
N GLN A 40 22.14 33.63 8.55
CA GLN A 40 22.32 34.12 7.17
C GLN A 40 22.64 32.97 6.21
N GLU A 41 23.49 32.04 6.60
CA GLU A 41 23.78 30.86 5.77
C GLU A 41 22.56 29.95 5.62
N ALA A 42 21.82 29.70 6.71
CA ALA A 42 20.56 28.98 6.65
C ALA A 42 19.57 29.62 5.66
N ALA A 43 19.49 30.95 5.60
CA ALA A 43 18.64 31.67 4.66
C ALA A 43 19.06 31.46 3.20
N LYS A 44 20.37 31.39 2.91
CA LYS A 44 20.88 31.07 1.56
C LYS A 44 20.54 29.62 1.16
N VAL A 45 20.78 28.67 2.06
CA VAL A 45 20.45 27.26 1.81
C VAL A 45 18.94 27.08 1.64
N LYS A 46 18.10 27.77 2.43
CA LYS A 46 16.63 27.81 2.27
C LYS A 46 16.22 28.30 0.88
N ALA A 47 16.91 29.33 0.35
CA ALA A 47 16.61 29.82 -1.00
C ALA A 47 16.92 28.77 -2.09
N LEU A 48 18.01 28.00 -1.94
CA LEU A 48 18.34 26.87 -2.82
C LEU A 48 17.30 25.75 -2.69
N ALA A 49 16.89 25.41 -1.47
CA ALA A 49 15.84 24.42 -1.22
C ALA A 49 14.51 24.81 -1.87
N ASN A 50 14.11 26.09 -1.75
CA ASN A 50 12.92 26.61 -2.43
C ASN A 50 13.02 26.48 -3.96
N LYS A 51 14.21 26.72 -4.53
CA LYS A 51 14.43 26.58 -5.98
C LYS A 51 14.32 25.12 -6.41
N ALA A 52 14.94 24.19 -5.70
CA ALA A 52 14.83 22.75 -5.95
C ALA A 52 13.36 22.29 -5.85
N PHE A 53 12.62 22.75 -4.83
CA PHE A 53 11.19 22.45 -4.66
C PHE A 53 10.35 22.92 -5.87
N VAL A 54 10.55 24.14 -6.34
CA VAL A 54 9.82 24.69 -7.51
C VAL A 54 10.18 23.93 -8.78
N SER A 55 11.42 23.42 -8.89
CA SER A 55 11.86 22.57 -10.00
C SER A 55 11.41 21.09 -9.87
N HIS A 56 10.56 20.78 -8.90
CA HIS A 56 10.09 19.41 -8.57
C HIS A 56 11.20 18.44 -8.14
N ASN A 57 12.41 18.92 -7.80
CA ASN A 57 13.50 18.09 -7.25
C ASN A 57 13.31 17.93 -5.75
N PHE A 58 12.28 17.17 -5.34
CA PHE A 58 11.84 17.12 -3.94
C PHE A 58 12.85 16.45 -3.01
N ASN A 59 13.60 15.45 -3.46
CA ASN A 59 14.67 14.83 -2.66
C ASN A 59 15.77 15.85 -2.33
N GLU A 60 16.30 16.54 -3.34
CA GLU A 60 17.29 17.61 -3.17
C GLU A 60 16.76 18.73 -2.26
N ALA A 61 15.49 19.11 -2.42
CA ALA A 61 14.85 20.11 -1.57
C ALA A 61 14.80 19.67 -0.10
N ALA A 62 14.46 18.41 0.19
CA ALA A 62 14.42 17.86 1.55
C ALA A 62 15.80 17.86 2.20
N ASP A 63 16.85 17.48 1.45
CA ASP A 63 18.25 17.50 1.92
C ASP A 63 18.71 18.92 2.21
N LEU A 64 18.41 19.87 1.33
CA LEU A 64 18.76 21.28 1.54
C LEU A 64 18.02 21.89 2.72
N TYR A 65 16.71 21.60 2.91
CA TYR A 65 16.01 22.03 4.13
C TYR A 65 16.60 21.38 5.38
N THR A 66 17.07 20.14 5.32
CA THR A 66 17.75 19.48 6.45
C THR A 66 19.01 20.23 6.82
N LYS A 67 19.88 20.58 5.85
CA LYS A 67 21.06 21.40 6.08
C LYS A 67 20.72 22.79 6.65
N ALA A 68 19.64 23.42 6.18
CA ALA A 68 19.20 24.71 6.71
C ALA A 68 18.69 24.60 8.17
N ILE A 69 18.02 23.49 8.53
CA ILE A 69 17.57 23.20 9.90
C ILE A 69 18.77 22.97 10.83
N GLU A 70 19.81 22.26 10.38
CA GLU A 70 21.06 22.07 11.15
C GLU A 70 21.72 23.40 11.50
N LEU A 71 21.68 24.38 10.58
CA LEU A 71 22.23 25.73 10.80
C LEU A 71 21.34 26.61 11.68
N ASN A 72 20.02 26.48 11.57
CA ASN A 72 19.05 27.28 12.35
C ASN A 72 17.83 26.45 12.77
N PRO A 73 17.95 25.59 13.79
CA PRO A 73 16.90 24.65 14.19
C PRO A 73 15.66 25.33 14.80
N LYS A 74 15.73 26.60 15.20
CA LYS A 74 14.59 27.34 15.79
C LYS A 74 13.72 28.04 14.75
N ASP A 75 14.04 28.03 13.46
CA ASP A 75 13.17 28.60 12.42
C ASP A 75 12.05 27.61 12.06
N ALA A 76 10.86 27.81 12.63
CA ALA A 76 9.65 27.01 12.35
C ALA A 76 9.32 26.92 10.86
N THR A 77 9.74 27.92 10.05
CA THR A 77 9.45 27.92 8.62
C THR A 77 10.25 26.89 7.84
N LEU A 78 11.46 26.55 8.30
CA LEU A 78 12.29 25.50 7.69
C LEU A 78 11.64 24.12 7.86
N TRP A 79 11.22 23.83 9.09
CA TRP A 79 10.50 22.59 9.41
C TRP A 79 9.19 22.47 8.63
N CYS A 80 8.39 23.54 8.58
CA CYS A 80 7.15 23.56 7.82
C CYS A 80 7.36 23.37 6.31
N ASN A 81 8.42 23.94 5.72
CA ASN A 81 8.76 23.75 4.31
C ASN A 81 9.26 22.34 4.05
N ARG A 82 10.08 21.75 4.93
CA ARG A 82 10.48 20.35 4.81
C ARG A 82 9.29 19.41 4.96
N ALA A 83 8.36 19.68 5.88
CA ALA A 83 7.10 18.93 5.97
C ALA A 83 6.32 18.96 4.65
N TYR A 84 6.25 20.11 3.98
CA TYR A 84 5.59 20.18 2.68
C TYR A 84 6.32 19.40 1.59
N THR A 85 7.64 19.47 1.57
CA THR A 85 8.46 18.68 0.65
C THR A 85 8.25 17.19 0.87
N ARG A 86 8.22 16.74 2.14
CA ARG A 86 7.95 15.33 2.51
C ARG A 86 6.54 14.88 2.14
N ILE A 87 5.53 15.78 2.22
CA ILE A 87 4.19 15.48 1.69
C ILE A 87 4.24 15.21 0.17
N LYS A 88 5.05 15.97 -0.58
CA LYS A 88 5.21 15.74 -2.03
C LYS A 88 5.97 14.44 -2.35
N LEU A 89 6.80 13.96 -1.44
CA LEU A 89 7.48 12.67 -1.50
C LEU A 89 6.62 11.51 -0.93
N GLU A 90 5.40 11.80 -0.47
CA GLU A 90 4.52 10.84 0.22
C GLU A 90 5.08 10.30 1.55
N GLU A 91 6.07 10.98 2.12
CA GLU A 91 6.66 10.69 3.43
C GLU A 91 5.85 11.34 4.56
N HIS A 92 4.58 10.95 4.67
CA HIS A 92 3.61 11.61 5.55
C HIS A 92 3.94 11.50 7.02
N GLY A 93 4.58 10.41 7.46
CA GLY A 93 5.06 10.23 8.84
C GLY A 93 6.15 11.24 9.22
N TYR A 94 7.12 11.40 8.35
CA TYR A 94 8.18 12.41 8.56
C TYR A 94 7.62 13.83 8.42
N GLY A 95 6.72 14.07 7.44
CA GLY A 95 6.02 15.35 7.31
C GLY A 95 5.20 15.72 8.54
N LEU A 96 4.54 14.74 9.18
CA LEU A 96 3.81 14.91 10.44
C LEU A 96 4.73 15.35 11.58
N SER A 97 5.90 14.71 11.71
CA SER A 97 6.92 15.05 12.70
C SER A 97 7.43 16.47 12.51
N ASP A 98 7.84 16.83 11.29
CA ASP A 98 8.33 18.17 10.96
C ASP A 98 7.27 19.25 11.20
N ALA A 99 6.03 19.03 10.79
CA ALA A 99 4.93 19.98 11.04
C ALA A 99 4.63 20.14 12.53
N SER A 100 4.75 19.05 13.31
CA SER A 100 4.59 19.12 14.77
C SER A 100 5.69 19.94 15.43
N THR A 101 6.96 19.72 15.02
CA THR A 101 8.09 20.55 15.48
C THR A 101 7.91 22.03 15.11
N ALA A 102 7.42 22.33 13.90
CA ALA A 102 7.13 23.70 13.51
C ALA A 102 6.05 24.36 14.40
N ILE A 103 5.03 23.60 14.82
CA ILE A 103 3.98 24.08 15.75
C ILE A 103 4.51 24.28 17.17
N GLU A 104 5.42 23.40 17.64
CA GLU A 104 6.06 23.56 18.94
C GLU A 104 6.94 24.82 19.00
N LEU A 105 7.64 25.14 17.89
CA LEU A 105 8.45 26.34 17.76
C LEU A 105 7.62 27.62 17.62
N ASP A 106 6.52 27.56 16.85
CA ASP A 106 5.58 28.68 16.68
C ASP A 106 4.13 28.17 16.73
N PRO A 107 3.47 28.20 17.90
CA PRO A 107 2.08 27.75 18.09
C PRO A 107 1.03 28.58 17.33
N LYS A 108 1.41 29.70 16.71
CA LYS A 108 0.52 30.53 15.88
C LYS A 108 0.73 30.33 14.39
N TYR A 109 1.66 29.49 13.98
CA TYR A 109 2.00 29.26 12.58
C TYR A 109 0.94 28.41 11.86
N SER A 110 -0.08 29.05 11.30
CA SER A 110 -1.25 28.39 10.70
C SER A 110 -0.89 27.37 9.61
N LYS A 111 0.14 27.69 8.76
CA LYS A 111 0.60 26.78 7.71
C LYS A 111 1.09 25.44 8.25
N ALA A 112 1.73 25.41 9.42
CA ALA A 112 2.20 24.16 10.01
C ALA A 112 1.04 23.25 10.44
N TYR A 113 -0.04 23.82 11.01
CA TYR A 113 -1.27 23.07 11.27
C TYR A 113 -1.90 22.52 9.98
N TYR A 114 -1.93 23.32 8.91
CA TYR A 114 -2.43 22.85 7.62
C TYR A 114 -1.62 21.66 7.08
N ARG A 115 -0.27 21.72 7.14
CA ARG A 115 0.59 20.61 6.69
C ARG A 115 0.39 19.37 7.56
N ARG A 116 0.26 19.54 8.89
CA ARG A 116 0.00 18.43 9.80
C ARG A 116 -1.37 17.81 9.53
N ALA A 117 -2.40 18.60 9.32
CA ALA A 117 -3.73 18.12 8.92
C ALA A 117 -3.67 17.30 7.63
N THR A 118 -2.90 17.76 6.63
CA THR A 118 -2.69 17.02 5.37
C THR A 118 -2.04 15.67 5.64
N CYS A 119 -1.00 15.60 6.47
CA CYS A 119 -0.37 14.32 6.86
C CYS A 119 -1.36 13.41 7.61
N TYR A 120 -2.17 13.96 8.52
CA TYR A 120 -3.19 13.19 9.22
C TYR A 120 -4.26 12.61 8.29
N LEU A 121 -4.64 13.33 7.23
CA LEU A 121 -5.56 12.80 6.21
C LEU A 121 -4.97 11.60 5.50
N GLN A 122 -3.72 11.70 5.05
CA GLN A 122 -3.03 10.64 4.32
C GLN A 122 -2.76 9.39 5.18
N THR A 123 -2.65 9.59 6.51
CA THR A 123 -2.52 8.50 7.49
C THR A 123 -3.86 8.09 8.12
N LEU A 124 -5.00 8.48 7.51
CA LEU A 124 -6.37 8.12 7.90
C LEU A 124 -6.77 8.55 9.33
N LYS A 125 -6.04 9.51 9.90
CA LYS A 125 -6.29 10.08 11.24
C LYS A 125 -7.27 11.27 11.14
N TYR A 126 -8.47 10.99 10.64
CA TYR A 126 -9.47 12.02 10.28
C TYR A 126 -9.84 12.94 11.44
N LYS A 127 -9.96 12.42 12.68
CA LYS A 127 -10.31 13.24 13.87
C LYS A 127 -9.23 14.28 14.17
N GLN A 128 -7.96 13.90 14.05
CA GLN A 128 -6.81 14.78 14.22
C GLN A 128 -6.73 15.84 13.11
N ALA A 129 -6.94 15.42 11.84
CA ALA A 129 -7.00 16.36 10.71
C ALA A 129 -8.10 17.42 10.90
N ILE A 130 -9.30 17.02 11.33
CA ILE A 130 -10.41 17.92 11.62
C ILE A 130 -10.03 18.94 12.72
N ALA A 131 -9.35 18.50 13.79
CA ALA A 131 -8.90 19.37 14.85
C ALA A 131 -7.92 20.44 14.34
N ASP A 132 -6.94 20.04 13.52
CA ASP A 132 -5.97 20.96 12.95
C ASP A 132 -6.59 21.90 11.91
N PHE A 133 -7.49 21.47 11.04
CA PHE A 133 -8.21 22.37 10.13
C PHE A 133 -9.07 23.41 10.90
N LYS A 134 -9.72 23.01 11.98
CA LYS A 134 -10.42 23.97 12.86
C LYS A 134 -9.44 24.97 13.47
N ARG A 135 -8.23 24.54 13.83
CA ARG A 135 -7.19 25.43 14.36
C ARG A 135 -6.73 26.44 13.31
N VAL A 136 -6.53 26.01 12.04
CA VAL A 136 -6.24 26.94 10.93
C VAL A 136 -7.36 27.96 10.78
N LEU A 137 -8.63 27.56 10.78
CA LEU A 137 -9.77 28.47 10.64
C LEU A 137 -9.92 29.43 11.83
N ALA A 138 -9.40 29.09 13.01
CA ALA A 138 -9.34 30.02 14.13
C ALA A 138 -8.37 31.20 13.88
N PHE A 139 -7.30 30.96 13.12
CA PHE A 139 -6.36 32.01 12.69
C PHE A 139 -6.81 32.70 11.40
N GLU A 140 -7.41 31.94 10.48
CA GLU A 140 -7.80 32.39 9.13
C GLU A 140 -9.29 32.06 8.85
N PRO A 141 -10.26 32.81 9.45
CA PRO A 141 -11.69 32.45 9.38
C PRO A 141 -12.27 32.42 7.96
N ASN A 142 -11.66 33.13 7.02
CA ASN A 142 -12.15 33.26 5.64
C ASN A 142 -11.41 32.35 4.64
N ASN A 143 -10.56 31.43 5.10
CA ASN A 143 -9.85 30.52 4.22
C ASN A 143 -10.81 29.48 3.61
N ALA A 144 -11.27 29.75 2.37
CA ALA A 144 -12.25 28.93 1.67
C ALA A 144 -11.74 27.50 1.40
N LEU A 145 -10.45 27.37 1.09
CA LEU A 145 -9.82 26.05 0.85
C LEU A 145 -9.92 25.19 2.11
N VAL A 146 -9.54 25.72 3.27
CA VAL A 146 -9.56 24.95 4.53
C VAL A 146 -10.98 24.64 4.97
N LYS A 147 -11.97 25.51 4.71
CA LYS A 147 -13.39 25.18 4.93
C LYS A 147 -13.82 23.98 4.11
N GLN A 148 -13.50 23.97 2.81
CA GLN A 148 -13.83 22.85 1.93
C GLN A 148 -13.15 21.55 2.40
N GLN A 149 -11.88 21.62 2.81
CA GLN A 149 -11.12 20.49 3.34
C GLN A 149 -11.75 19.93 4.62
N LEU A 150 -12.11 20.79 5.55
CA LEU A 150 -12.78 20.42 6.80
C LEU A 150 -14.12 19.71 6.53
N GLU A 151 -14.96 20.29 5.67
CA GLU A 151 -16.26 19.70 5.33
C GLU A 151 -16.09 18.34 4.62
N GLY A 152 -15.15 18.23 3.68
CA GLY A 152 -14.81 16.98 3.01
C GLY A 152 -14.37 15.90 4.00
N THR A 153 -13.43 16.24 4.89
CA THR A 153 -12.93 15.33 5.93
C THR A 153 -14.03 14.87 6.89
N GLN A 154 -14.94 15.78 7.29
CA GLN A 154 -16.07 15.43 8.13
C GLN A 154 -17.06 14.49 7.44
N LYS A 155 -17.29 14.64 6.13
CA LYS A 155 -18.13 13.72 5.34
C LYS A 155 -17.49 12.33 5.28
N ILE A 156 -16.18 12.26 5.04
CA ILE A 156 -15.43 10.99 5.01
C ILE A 156 -15.52 10.31 6.38
N LEU A 157 -15.24 11.02 7.47
CA LEU A 157 -15.30 10.44 8.82
C LEU A 157 -16.68 9.86 9.13
N ARG A 158 -17.76 10.62 8.82
CA ARG A 158 -19.14 10.13 9.01
C ARG A 158 -19.44 8.89 8.19
N LYS A 159 -18.96 8.85 6.92
CA LYS A 159 -19.11 7.67 6.06
C LYS A 159 -18.39 6.46 6.65
N VAL A 160 -17.14 6.61 7.09
CA VAL A 160 -16.34 5.54 7.72
C VAL A 160 -16.99 5.03 9.01
N GLU A 161 -17.47 5.93 9.88
CA GLU A 161 -18.13 5.54 11.12
C GLU A 161 -19.47 4.82 10.86
N PHE A 162 -20.23 5.27 9.86
CA PHE A 162 -21.48 4.62 9.45
C PHE A 162 -21.23 3.23 8.84
N GLU A 163 -20.25 3.09 7.92
CA GLU A 163 -19.88 1.80 7.34
C GLU A 163 -19.44 0.80 8.41
N LYS A 164 -18.61 1.22 9.38
CA LYS A 164 -18.22 0.37 10.51
C LYS A 164 -19.40 -0.08 11.37
N ALA A 165 -20.41 0.78 11.56
CA ALA A 165 -21.61 0.41 12.31
C ALA A 165 -22.45 -0.64 11.56
N ILE A 166 -22.57 -0.50 10.23
CA ILE A 166 -23.30 -1.49 9.39
C ILE A 166 -22.54 -2.82 9.28
N GLU A 167 -21.21 -2.80 9.17
CA GLU A 167 -20.42 -4.04 9.09
C GLU A 167 -20.62 -4.95 10.32
N LEU A 168 -20.94 -4.38 11.48
CA LEU A 168 -21.28 -5.14 12.68
C LEU A 168 -22.68 -5.80 12.59
N GLU A 169 -23.54 -5.34 11.67
CA GLU A 169 -24.91 -5.84 11.46
C GLU A 169 -25.04 -6.74 10.22
N GLU A 170 -24.07 -6.75 9.29
CA GLU A 170 -24.13 -7.60 8.09
C GLU A 170 -23.85 -9.07 8.45
N GLU A 171 -24.89 -9.89 8.48
CA GLU A 171 -24.79 -11.35 8.72
C GLU A 171 -24.16 -12.12 7.55
N LYS A 172 -24.11 -11.55 6.34
CA LYS A 172 -23.67 -12.25 5.12
C LYS A 172 -22.49 -11.55 4.46
N SER A 173 -21.49 -12.34 4.05
CA SER A 173 -20.37 -11.83 3.26
C SER A 173 -20.82 -11.30 1.90
N ALA A 174 -20.08 -10.35 1.31
CA ALA A 174 -20.37 -9.81 -0.01
C ALA A 174 -20.36 -10.89 -1.11
N ALA A 175 -19.55 -11.95 -0.97
CA ALA A 175 -19.52 -13.10 -1.87
C ALA A 175 -20.85 -13.88 -1.82
N LEU A 176 -21.34 -14.20 -0.63
CA LEU A 176 -22.64 -14.87 -0.46
C LEU A 176 -23.78 -14.03 -1.04
N ARG A 177 -23.75 -12.72 -0.85
CA ARG A 177 -24.76 -11.82 -1.41
C ARG A 177 -24.74 -11.82 -2.94
N CYS A 178 -23.56 -11.83 -3.57
CA CYS A 178 -23.47 -11.94 -5.03
C CYS A 178 -24.01 -13.28 -5.54
N LEU A 179 -23.72 -14.40 -4.85
CA LEU A 179 -24.24 -15.71 -5.20
C LEU A 179 -25.78 -15.78 -5.12
N GLU A 180 -26.40 -15.14 -4.11
CA GLU A 180 -27.85 -15.02 -3.99
C GLU A 180 -28.44 -14.23 -5.17
N ILE A 181 -27.88 -13.07 -5.50
CA ILE A 181 -28.33 -12.25 -6.65
C ILE A 181 -28.21 -13.02 -7.96
N ILE A 182 -27.13 -13.77 -8.15
CA ILE A 182 -26.93 -14.63 -9.31
C ILE A 182 -28.05 -15.70 -9.39
N LYS A 183 -28.31 -16.37 -8.26
CA LYS A 183 -29.33 -17.42 -8.17
C LYS A 183 -30.75 -16.89 -8.46
N GLU A 184 -31.04 -15.66 -8.07
CA GLU A 184 -32.31 -14.97 -8.31
C GLU A 184 -32.42 -14.40 -9.74
N GLY A 185 -31.43 -14.57 -10.62
CA GLY A 185 -31.41 -14.04 -11.98
C GLY A 185 -31.16 -12.52 -12.07
N GLY A 186 -30.71 -11.89 -10.98
CA GLY A 186 -30.47 -10.43 -10.91
C GLY A 186 -29.20 -9.94 -11.60
N CYS A 187 -28.44 -10.83 -12.24
CA CYS A 187 -27.13 -10.49 -12.85
C CYS A 187 -26.91 -11.25 -14.17
N ASP A 188 -27.95 -11.40 -15.00
CA ASP A 188 -27.82 -12.08 -16.29
C ASP A 188 -27.03 -11.25 -17.30
N VAL A 189 -26.34 -11.93 -18.22
CA VAL A 189 -25.62 -11.29 -19.31
C VAL A 189 -26.65 -10.81 -20.36
N ASP A 190 -26.51 -9.56 -20.79
CA ASP A 190 -27.33 -9.00 -21.86
C ASP A 190 -27.22 -9.87 -23.13
N LYS A 191 -28.35 -10.22 -23.72
CA LYS A 191 -28.42 -11.00 -24.98
C LYS A 191 -27.76 -10.29 -26.16
N GLN A 192 -27.63 -8.97 -26.11
CA GLN A 192 -26.97 -8.15 -27.12
C GLN A 192 -25.44 -8.05 -26.92
N TYR A 193 -24.92 -8.62 -25.84
CA TYR A 193 -23.48 -8.60 -25.58
C TYR A 193 -22.70 -9.39 -26.64
N THR A 194 -21.78 -8.71 -27.32
CA THR A 194 -20.98 -9.25 -28.44
C THR A 194 -19.52 -9.50 -28.08
N GLY A 195 -19.10 -9.17 -26.85
CA GLY A 195 -17.71 -9.36 -26.39
C GLY A 195 -17.38 -10.81 -26.02
N PRO A 196 -16.21 -11.03 -25.39
CA PRO A 196 -15.74 -12.35 -24.96
C PRO A 196 -16.76 -13.05 -24.07
N LYS A 197 -17.00 -14.33 -24.31
CA LYS A 197 -17.98 -15.13 -23.54
C LYS A 197 -17.25 -16.16 -22.69
N LEU A 198 -17.52 -16.15 -21.38
CA LEU A 198 -17.05 -17.23 -20.51
C LEU A 198 -17.64 -18.58 -20.97
N PRO A 199 -16.80 -19.63 -21.08
CA PRO A 199 -17.29 -20.96 -21.39
C PRO A 199 -18.31 -21.46 -20.37
N LEU A 200 -19.30 -22.21 -20.82
CA LEU A 200 -20.30 -22.83 -19.97
C LEU A 200 -20.20 -24.35 -20.11
N ALA A 201 -19.92 -25.03 -18.98
CA ALA A 201 -19.88 -26.48 -18.90
C ALA A 201 -20.81 -26.96 -17.78
N ASP A 202 -21.69 -27.89 -18.07
CA ASP A 202 -22.66 -28.45 -17.12
C ASP A 202 -23.48 -27.40 -16.34
N GLY A 203 -23.82 -26.30 -17.03
CA GLY A 203 -24.60 -25.19 -16.43
C GLY A 203 -23.80 -24.27 -15.51
N LYS A 204 -22.47 -24.43 -15.41
CA LYS A 204 -21.55 -23.59 -14.65
C LYS A 204 -20.57 -22.87 -15.57
N PHE A 205 -20.27 -21.62 -15.25
CA PHE A 205 -19.19 -20.92 -15.94
C PHE A 205 -17.85 -21.51 -15.56
N THR A 206 -16.99 -21.63 -16.56
CA THR A 206 -15.59 -22.05 -16.46
C THR A 206 -14.71 -21.01 -17.14
N ILE A 207 -13.39 -21.14 -17.03
CA ILE A 207 -12.46 -20.23 -17.66
C ILE A 207 -11.44 -20.99 -18.49
N ASN A 208 -11.03 -20.40 -19.62
CA ASN A 208 -9.95 -20.90 -20.46
C ASN A 208 -9.06 -19.75 -20.95
N ILE A 209 -7.93 -20.08 -21.54
CA ILE A 209 -6.94 -19.07 -21.94
C ILE A 209 -7.43 -18.23 -23.14
N GLU A 210 -8.24 -18.81 -24.03
CA GLU A 210 -8.82 -18.12 -25.18
C GLU A 210 -9.74 -16.98 -24.74
N PHE A 211 -10.53 -17.20 -23.69
CA PHE A 211 -11.35 -16.15 -23.09
C PHE A 211 -10.46 -15.03 -22.51
N ILE A 212 -9.37 -15.38 -21.82
CA ILE A 212 -8.46 -14.39 -21.21
C ILE A 212 -7.83 -13.53 -22.30
N HIS A 213 -7.33 -14.12 -23.37
CA HIS A 213 -6.75 -13.37 -24.49
C HIS A 213 -7.79 -12.47 -25.19
N ALA A 214 -8.98 -12.96 -25.42
CA ALA A 214 -10.08 -12.15 -25.97
C ALA A 214 -10.48 -11.01 -25.02
N MET A 215 -10.43 -11.23 -23.70
CA MET A 215 -10.65 -10.20 -22.68
C MET A 215 -9.57 -9.12 -22.73
N PHE A 216 -8.30 -9.46 -22.94
CA PHE A 216 -7.22 -8.46 -23.09
C PHE A 216 -7.50 -7.51 -24.26
N GLU A 217 -7.86 -8.05 -25.43
CA GLU A 217 -8.17 -7.22 -26.60
C GLU A 217 -9.42 -6.36 -26.35
N TRP A 218 -10.43 -6.90 -25.67
CA TRP A 218 -11.63 -6.17 -25.29
C TRP A 218 -11.34 -4.99 -24.36
N PHE A 219 -10.45 -5.17 -23.40
CA PHE A 219 -10.02 -4.13 -22.48
C PHE A 219 -9.15 -3.06 -23.17
N LYS A 220 -8.28 -3.45 -24.11
CA LYS A 220 -7.50 -2.49 -24.92
C LYS A 220 -8.38 -1.53 -25.71
N GLU A 221 -9.58 -1.97 -26.14
CA GLU A 221 -10.56 -1.15 -26.80
C GLU A 221 -11.36 -0.23 -25.83
N GLY A 222 -11.02 -0.21 -24.54
CA GLY A 222 -11.71 0.57 -23.51
C GLY A 222 -13.09 0.03 -23.14
N LYS A 223 -13.38 -1.23 -23.46
CA LYS A 223 -14.67 -1.89 -23.20
C LYS A 223 -14.60 -2.68 -21.88
N THR A 224 -15.76 -2.87 -21.25
CA THR A 224 -15.89 -3.61 -19.98
C THR A 224 -16.60 -4.96 -20.18
N LEU A 225 -16.30 -5.92 -19.32
CA LEU A 225 -17.06 -7.18 -19.26
C LEU A 225 -18.44 -6.98 -18.62
N PRO A 226 -19.43 -7.83 -18.96
CA PRO A 226 -20.67 -7.90 -18.20
C PRO A 226 -20.41 -8.17 -16.71
N ARG A 227 -21.18 -7.52 -15.84
CA ARG A 227 -21.06 -7.68 -14.38
C ARG A 227 -21.09 -9.15 -13.95
N ARG A 228 -21.89 -9.99 -14.59
CA ARG A 228 -21.95 -11.43 -14.34
C ARG A 228 -20.60 -12.11 -14.50
N TYR A 229 -19.88 -11.85 -15.60
CA TYR A 229 -18.58 -12.46 -15.85
C TYR A 229 -17.52 -11.96 -14.87
N VAL A 230 -17.55 -10.68 -14.54
CA VAL A 230 -16.67 -10.11 -13.49
C VAL A 230 -16.90 -10.83 -12.15
N TRP A 231 -18.16 -11.08 -11.77
CA TRP A 231 -18.47 -11.78 -10.53
C TRP A 231 -18.07 -13.25 -10.55
N GLU A 232 -18.27 -13.96 -11.68
CA GLU A 232 -17.84 -15.36 -11.80
C GLU A 232 -16.31 -15.51 -11.68
N ILE A 233 -15.53 -14.62 -12.35
CA ILE A 233 -14.07 -14.59 -12.24
C ILE A 233 -13.64 -14.31 -10.79
N ALA A 234 -14.25 -13.31 -10.17
CA ALA A 234 -13.95 -12.88 -8.83
C ALA A 234 -14.27 -13.97 -7.79
N LEU A 235 -15.42 -14.64 -7.91
CA LEU A 235 -15.82 -15.75 -7.03
C LEU A 235 -14.98 -17.00 -7.26
N GLY A 236 -14.61 -17.30 -8.51
CA GLY A 236 -13.71 -18.42 -8.82
C GLY A 236 -12.31 -18.27 -8.16
N ALA A 237 -11.76 -17.04 -8.17
CA ALA A 237 -10.51 -16.75 -7.46
C ALA A 237 -10.70 -16.72 -5.93
N HIS A 238 -11.83 -16.18 -5.43
CA HIS A 238 -12.17 -16.17 -4.00
C HIS A 238 -12.12 -17.56 -3.38
N ASP A 239 -12.72 -18.57 -4.04
CA ASP A 239 -12.78 -19.93 -3.53
C ASP A 239 -11.37 -20.58 -3.41
N ILE A 240 -10.44 -20.17 -4.27
CA ILE A 240 -9.05 -20.60 -4.20
C ILE A 240 -8.33 -19.91 -3.03
N PHE A 241 -8.41 -18.58 -2.94
CA PHE A 241 -7.76 -17.81 -1.87
C PHE A 241 -8.27 -18.20 -0.47
N ALA A 242 -9.57 -18.49 -0.34
CA ALA A 242 -10.16 -18.90 0.93
C ALA A 242 -9.59 -20.23 1.46
N GLN A 243 -9.02 -21.06 0.59
CA GLN A 243 -8.38 -22.33 0.95
C GLN A 243 -6.86 -22.19 1.16
N GLU A 244 -6.25 -21.10 0.73
CA GLU A 244 -4.83 -20.83 0.92
C GLU A 244 -4.54 -20.30 2.32
N GLU A 245 -3.38 -20.67 2.88
CA GLU A 245 -2.88 -20.13 4.14
C GLU A 245 -2.52 -18.64 4.03
N SER A 246 -2.33 -17.96 5.15
CA SER A 246 -1.87 -16.56 5.17
C SER A 246 -0.42 -16.42 4.69
N LEU A 247 0.39 -17.46 4.83
CA LEU A 247 1.70 -17.65 4.20
C LEU A 247 1.64 -18.88 3.30
N VAL A 248 1.67 -18.68 1.99
CA VAL A 248 1.66 -19.76 0.99
C VAL A 248 3.07 -20.28 0.75
N ASN A 249 3.23 -21.61 0.63
CA ASN A 249 4.49 -22.21 0.22
C ASN A 249 4.49 -22.44 -1.31
N LEU A 250 5.60 -22.07 -1.95
CA LEU A 250 5.87 -22.32 -3.36
C LEU A 250 7.22 -23.04 -3.49
N ASP A 251 7.17 -24.35 -3.63
CA ASP A 251 8.36 -25.16 -3.87
C ASP A 251 8.66 -25.23 -5.38
N LEU A 252 9.85 -24.80 -5.80
CA LEU A 252 10.27 -24.78 -7.19
C LEU A 252 10.82 -26.13 -7.58
N GLU A 253 9.98 -26.98 -8.14
CA GLU A 253 10.39 -28.26 -8.73
C GLU A 253 11.45 -28.06 -9.83
N ASP A 254 12.14 -29.14 -10.21
CA ASP A 254 13.17 -29.10 -11.25
C ASP A 254 12.60 -28.60 -12.58
N GLY A 255 13.26 -27.59 -13.15
CA GLY A 255 12.83 -26.94 -14.40
C GLY A 255 11.69 -25.94 -14.25
N VAL A 256 11.14 -25.75 -13.04
CA VAL A 256 10.12 -24.74 -12.75
C VAL A 256 10.80 -23.43 -12.36
N THR A 257 10.29 -22.33 -12.91
CA THR A 257 10.69 -20.97 -12.54
C THR A 257 9.51 -20.18 -12.00
N VAL A 258 9.79 -19.13 -11.20
CA VAL A 258 8.79 -18.14 -10.80
C VAL A 258 9.30 -16.74 -11.12
N ASP A 259 8.43 -15.90 -11.68
CA ASP A 259 8.67 -14.48 -11.82
C ASP A 259 7.92 -13.74 -10.69
N VAL A 260 8.69 -13.03 -9.86
CA VAL A 260 8.15 -12.16 -8.80
C VAL A 260 7.96 -10.77 -9.38
N ILE A 261 6.71 -10.32 -9.38
CA ILE A 261 6.23 -9.06 -9.92
C ILE A 261 5.86 -8.16 -8.73
N GLY A 262 6.37 -6.94 -8.69
CA GLY A 262 6.02 -5.93 -7.69
C GLY A 262 4.71 -5.19 -8.02
N ASP A 263 4.57 -3.99 -7.48
CA ASP A 263 3.41 -3.11 -7.65
C ASP A 263 3.09 -2.87 -9.13
N VAL A 264 1.80 -2.90 -9.47
CA VAL A 264 1.30 -2.64 -10.84
C VAL A 264 0.37 -1.43 -10.90
N HIS A 265 -0.35 -1.16 -9.82
CA HIS A 265 -1.15 0.05 -9.61
C HIS A 265 -2.05 0.45 -10.78
N GLY A 266 -2.85 -0.48 -11.30
CA GLY A 266 -3.82 -0.18 -12.35
C GLY A 266 -3.20 0.26 -13.68
N GLN A 267 -1.91 -0.04 -13.94
CA GLN A 267 -1.21 0.22 -15.20
C GLN A 267 -1.39 -0.98 -16.17
N PHE A 268 -2.58 -1.18 -16.67
CA PHE A 268 -2.97 -2.36 -17.46
C PHE A 268 -2.10 -2.58 -18.69
N TYR A 269 -1.75 -1.53 -19.43
CA TYR A 269 -0.94 -1.65 -20.66
C TYR A 269 0.48 -2.09 -20.36
N ASP A 270 1.07 -1.60 -19.27
CA ASP A 270 2.38 -2.03 -18.78
C ASP A 270 2.34 -3.47 -18.26
N MET A 271 1.24 -3.89 -17.61
CA MET A 271 1.05 -5.28 -17.18
C MET A 271 0.98 -6.24 -18.39
N LEU A 272 0.32 -5.87 -19.48
CA LEU A 272 0.33 -6.70 -20.70
C LEU A 272 1.73 -6.79 -21.33
N HIS A 273 2.47 -5.67 -21.31
CA HIS A 273 3.87 -5.69 -21.74
C HIS A 273 4.72 -6.59 -20.84
N LEU A 274 4.56 -6.48 -19.52
CA LEU A 274 5.20 -7.34 -18.54
C LEU A 274 4.94 -8.82 -18.84
N PHE A 275 3.69 -9.22 -19.12
CA PHE A 275 3.34 -10.60 -19.48
C PHE A 275 3.98 -11.05 -20.79
N SER A 276 4.25 -10.14 -21.74
CA SER A 276 5.02 -10.48 -22.93
C SER A 276 6.50 -10.82 -22.64
N LEU A 277 7.05 -10.30 -21.52
CA LEU A 277 8.43 -10.51 -21.07
C LEU A 277 8.55 -11.72 -20.12
N THR A 278 7.61 -11.89 -19.20
CA THR A 278 7.59 -13.01 -18.25
C THR A 278 7.12 -14.31 -18.93
N GLY A 279 6.19 -14.21 -19.85
CA GLY A 279 5.31 -15.28 -20.27
C GLY A 279 4.11 -15.44 -19.31
N GLU A 280 3.16 -16.26 -19.73
CA GLU A 280 1.98 -16.63 -18.92
C GLU A 280 2.28 -17.82 -18.01
N PRO A 281 1.49 -18.04 -16.93
CA PRO A 281 1.61 -19.23 -16.11
C PRO A 281 1.49 -20.50 -16.96
N SER A 282 2.33 -21.51 -16.69
CA SER A 282 2.36 -22.79 -17.42
C SER A 282 2.80 -23.92 -16.49
N GLU A 283 2.94 -25.13 -17.00
CA GLU A 283 3.44 -26.27 -16.21
C GLU A 283 4.79 -25.99 -15.57
N ASN A 284 5.68 -25.28 -16.28
CA ASN A 284 7.05 -25.02 -15.85
C ASN A 284 7.29 -23.57 -15.41
N HIS A 285 6.23 -22.76 -15.32
CA HIS A 285 6.38 -21.34 -15.02
C HIS A 285 5.28 -20.83 -14.12
N CYS A 286 5.67 -20.18 -13.02
CA CYS A 286 4.79 -19.52 -12.08
C CYS A 286 4.91 -18.00 -12.20
N LEU A 287 3.82 -17.29 -11.95
CA LEU A 287 3.83 -15.86 -11.68
C LEU A 287 3.43 -15.60 -10.23
N LEU A 288 4.11 -14.68 -9.55
CA LEU A 288 3.78 -14.20 -8.22
C LEU A 288 3.67 -12.69 -8.25
N MET A 289 2.45 -12.16 -8.16
CA MET A 289 2.19 -10.72 -8.01
C MET A 289 2.18 -10.35 -6.52
N ASN A 290 3.06 -9.44 -6.13
CA ASN A 290 3.32 -9.16 -4.71
C ASN A 290 2.50 -7.98 -4.16
N GLY A 291 1.22 -7.88 -4.53
CA GLY A 291 0.29 -6.86 -4.04
C GLY A 291 0.31 -5.57 -4.84
N ASP A 292 -0.51 -4.62 -4.40
CA ASP A 292 -0.71 -3.30 -4.99
C ASP A 292 -1.03 -3.36 -6.50
N LEU A 293 -2.08 -4.14 -6.81
CA LEU A 293 -2.59 -4.29 -8.16
C LEU A 293 -3.50 -3.13 -8.56
N VAL A 294 -4.15 -2.52 -7.58
CA VAL A 294 -5.18 -1.49 -7.76
C VAL A 294 -4.74 -0.12 -7.26
N ASP A 295 -5.58 0.89 -7.49
CA ASP A 295 -5.34 2.30 -7.16
C ASP A 295 -4.28 3.00 -8.03
N ARG A 296 -4.23 4.32 -7.98
CA ARG A 296 -3.28 5.20 -8.70
C ARG A 296 -3.49 5.24 -10.21
N GLY A 297 -3.32 4.14 -10.92
CA GLY A 297 -3.69 4.00 -12.33
C GLY A 297 -5.20 3.97 -12.52
N SER A 298 -5.66 4.16 -13.75
CA SER A 298 -7.10 4.27 -14.08
C SER A 298 -7.66 3.02 -14.77
N TRP A 299 -6.90 1.92 -14.76
CA TRP A 299 -7.31 0.61 -15.28
C TRP A 299 -7.18 -0.49 -14.21
N SER A 300 -7.44 -0.12 -12.94
CA SER A 300 -7.35 -1.05 -11.81
C SER A 300 -8.32 -2.22 -11.93
N MET A 301 -9.52 -1.98 -12.49
CA MET A 301 -10.50 -3.05 -12.74
C MET A 301 -9.97 -4.05 -13.78
N GLU A 302 -9.37 -3.59 -14.86
CA GLU A 302 -8.78 -4.43 -15.90
C GLU A 302 -7.61 -5.26 -15.35
N VAL A 303 -6.74 -4.64 -14.54
CA VAL A 303 -5.62 -5.32 -13.88
C VAL A 303 -6.10 -6.41 -12.93
N ILE A 304 -7.00 -6.07 -12.00
CA ILE A 304 -7.43 -7.04 -11.00
C ILE A 304 -8.27 -8.17 -11.60
N ILE A 305 -9.15 -7.88 -12.56
CA ILE A 305 -9.93 -8.92 -13.25
C ILE A 305 -8.98 -9.88 -13.99
N THR A 306 -7.93 -9.36 -14.64
CA THR A 306 -6.92 -10.18 -15.32
C THR A 306 -6.16 -11.07 -14.34
N ALA A 307 -5.69 -10.52 -13.23
CA ALA A 307 -4.97 -11.29 -12.21
C ALA A 307 -5.84 -12.40 -11.61
N LEU A 308 -7.12 -12.11 -11.29
CA LEU A 308 -8.07 -13.09 -10.76
C LEU A 308 -8.48 -14.14 -11.80
N ALA A 309 -8.60 -13.77 -13.08
CA ALA A 309 -8.87 -14.71 -14.17
C ALA A 309 -7.72 -15.72 -14.33
N LEU A 310 -6.46 -15.25 -14.30
CA LEU A 310 -5.29 -16.13 -14.32
C LEU A 310 -5.19 -17.00 -13.07
N LYS A 311 -5.54 -16.46 -11.88
CA LYS A 311 -5.60 -17.24 -10.63
C LYS A 311 -6.63 -18.34 -10.70
N TRP A 312 -7.82 -18.06 -11.25
CA TRP A 312 -8.88 -19.05 -11.41
C TRP A 312 -8.48 -20.15 -12.40
N LEU A 313 -7.83 -19.78 -13.52
CA LEU A 313 -7.37 -20.74 -14.52
C LEU A 313 -6.18 -21.57 -14.04
N TYR A 314 -5.21 -20.95 -13.38
CA TYR A 314 -3.95 -21.54 -12.95
C TYR A 314 -3.74 -21.47 -11.42
N PRO A 315 -4.56 -22.15 -10.59
CA PRO A 315 -4.57 -21.96 -9.14
C PRO A 315 -3.23 -22.27 -8.45
N LYS A 316 -2.41 -23.16 -9.04
CA LYS A 316 -1.09 -23.58 -8.53
C LYS A 316 0.09 -22.98 -9.29
N ARG A 317 -0.15 -22.07 -10.20
CA ARG A 317 0.91 -21.41 -11.02
C ARG A 317 0.80 -19.88 -11.00
N MET A 318 -0.35 -19.36 -10.57
CA MET A 318 -0.57 -17.94 -10.33
C MET A 318 -0.71 -17.68 -8.84
N TYR A 319 0.22 -16.93 -8.26
CA TYR A 319 0.25 -16.54 -6.86
C TYR A 319 0.04 -15.04 -6.76
N ILE A 320 -0.72 -14.60 -5.75
CA ILE A 320 -1.01 -13.19 -5.55
C ILE A 320 -1.00 -12.92 -4.04
N ASN A 321 -0.06 -12.10 -3.58
CA ASN A 321 -0.05 -11.58 -2.22
C ASN A 321 -0.93 -10.33 -2.12
N ARG A 322 -1.47 -10.06 -0.94
CA ARG A 322 -2.18 -8.83 -0.63
C ARG A 322 -1.19 -7.69 -0.42
N GLY A 323 -1.43 -6.54 -1.06
CA GLY A 323 -0.74 -5.29 -0.77
C GLY A 323 -1.55 -4.38 0.16
N ASN A 324 -0.99 -3.25 0.52
CA ASN A 324 -1.70 -2.27 1.35
C ASN A 324 -2.82 -1.55 0.57
N HIS A 325 -2.74 -1.50 -0.75
CA HIS A 325 -3.81 -0.98 -1.61
C HIS A 325 -4.98 -1.95 -1.81
N GLU A 326 -4.85 -3.22 -1.48
CA GLU A 326 -5.98 -4.16 -1.41
C GLU A 326 -6.73 -4.01 -0.07
N THR A 327 -7.12 -2.74 0.26
CA THR A 327 -7.82 -2.35 1.48
C THR A 327 -8.87 -1.26 1.20
N LYS A 328 -9.96 -1.23 1.98
CA LYS A 328 -11.06 -0.28 1.79
C LYS A 328 -10.62 1.18 1.91
N ASP A 329 -9.72 1.48 2.84
CA ASP A 329 -9.28 2.85 3.10
C ASP A 329 -8.42 3.39 1.96
N MET A 330 -7.52 2.58 1.39
CA MET A 330 -6.70 2.97 0.24
C MET A 330 -7.57 3.09 -1.01
N ASN A 331 -8.46 2.15 -1.28
CA ASN A 331 -9.36 2.19 -2.45
C ASN A 331 -10.22 3.45 -2.49
N ARG A 332 -10.69 3.90 -1.30
CA ARG A 332 -11.44 5.16 -1.17
C ARG A 332 -10.59 6.37 -1.51
N THR A 333 -9.32 6.33 -1.12
CA THR A 333 -8.40 7.46 -1.22
C THR A 333 -7.80 7.57 -2.62
N TYR A 334 -7.43 6.45 -3.24
CA TYR A 334 -6.59 6.42 -4.44
C TYR A 334 -7.29 5.95 -5.73
N GLY A 335 -8.61 5.68 -5.69
CA GLY A 335 -9.45 5.65 -6.88
C GLY A 335 -10.15 4.34 -7.19
N PHE A 336 -9.72 3.18 -6.72
CA PHE A 336 -10.33 1.90 -7.07
C PHE A 336 -11.81 1.80 -6.66
N GLU A 337 -12.20 2.33 -5.49
CA GLU A 337 -13.62 2.36 -5.08
C GLU A 337 -14.48 3.08 -6.14
N GLY A 338 -14.03 4.27 -6.59
CA GLY A 338 -14.74 5.04 -7.60
C GLY A 338 -14.76 4.37 -8.96
N GLU A 339 -13.66 3.75 -9.37
CA GLU A 339 -13.52 3.03 -10.64
C GLU A 339 -14.46 1.81 -10.68
N ALA A 340 -14.40 0.95 -9.66
CA ALA A 340 -15.23 -0.26 -9.58
C ALA A 340 -16.73 0.07 -9.58
N LYS A 341 -17.12 1.11 -8.81
CA LYS A 341 -18.52 1.58 -8.77
C LYS A 341 -18.99 2.13 -10.11
N THR A 342 -18.14 2.88 -10.81
CA THR A 342 -18.46 3.49 -12.11
C THR A 342 -18.58 2.42 -13.20
N LYS A 343 -17.65 1.47 -13.27
CA LYS A 343 -17.61 0.45 -14.32
C LYS A 343 -18.61 -0.70 -14.09
N HIS A 344 -18.84 -1.11 -12.82
CA HIS A 344 -19.59 -2.34 -12.51
C HIS A 344 -20.58 -2.22 -11.33
N GLY A 345 -20.68 -1.06 -10.68
CA GLY A 345 -21.63 -0.77 -9.61
C GLY A 345 -21.14 -1.11 -8.19
N GLU A 346 -21.89 -0.64 -7.21
CA GLU A 346 -21.56 -0.70 -5.77
C GLU A 346 -21.30 -2.13 -5.27
N GLN A 347 -22.14 -3.09 -5.68
CA GLN A 347 -22.05 -4.48 -5.22
C GLN A 347 -20.76 -5.15 -5.72
N THR A 348 -20.28 -4.79 -6.92
CA THR A 348 -19.00 -5.27 -7.44
C THR A 348 -17.83 -4.77 -6.59
N TYR A 349 -17.82 -3.50 -6.21
CA TYR A 349 -16.81 -2.99 -5.28
C TYR A 349 -16.82 -3.73 -3.93
N LYS A 350 -18.00 -3.96 -3.34
CA LYS A 350 -18.15 -4.73 -2.10
C LYS A 350 -17.59 -6.15 -2.23
N LEU A 351 -17.83 -6.80 -3.38
CA LEU A 351 -17.28 -8.12 -3.67
C LEU A 351 -15.73 -8.09 -3.70
N PHE A 352 -15.13 -7.15 -4.44
CA PHE A 352 -13.66 -7.04 -4.50
C PHE A 352 -13.06 -6.69 -3.15
N ALA A 353 -13.65 -5.76 -2.40
CA ALA A 353 -13.21 -5.42 -1.04
C ALA A 353 -13.23 -6.63 -0.09
N HIS A 354 -14.17 -7.56 -0.27
CA HIS A 354 -14.19 -8.83 0.46
C HIS A 354 -13.11 -9.79 -0.02
N ILE A 355 -12.95 -9.96 -1.33
CA ILE A 355 -11.92 -10.84 -1.93
C ILE A 355 -10.52 -10.41 -1.48
N PHE A 356 -10.22 -9.13 -1.41
CA PHE A 356 -8.94 -8.61 -0.92
C PHE A 356 -8.61 -9.12 0.48
N THR A 357 -9.60 -9.35 1.32
CA THR A 357 -9.37 -9.93 2.65
C THR A 357 -9.01 -11.42 2.60
N THR A 358 -9.34 -12.12 1.52
CA THR A 358 -9.01 -13.54 1.36
C THR A 358 -7.63 -13.78 0.73
N MET A 359 -7.00 -12.76 0.13
CA MET A 359 -5.67 -12.87 -0.47
C MET A 359 -4.61 -13.19 0.58
N PRO A 360 -3.67 -14.13 0.31
CA PRO A 360 -2.52 -14.40 1.16
C PRO A 360 -1.69 -13.15 1.47
N LEU A 361 -1.03 -13.13 2.62
CA LEU A 361 -0.21 -11.99 3.06
C LEU A 361 1.24 -12.10 2.61
N ALA A 362 1.72 -13.31 2.37
CA ALA A 362 3.09 -13.57 1.94
C ALA A 362 3.20 -14.93 1.25
N THR A 363 4.28 -15.12 0.51
CA THR A 363 4.66 -16.39 -0.13
C THR A 363 6.09 -16.75 0.24
N LEU A 364 6.32 -18.01 0.66
CA LEU A 364 7.65 -18.56 0.87
C LEU A 364 8.04 -19.37 -0.36
N ILE A 365 8.97 -18.84 -1.17
CA ILE A 365 9.56 -19.56 -2.29
C ILE A 365 10.68 -20.43 -1.77
N SER A 366 10.65 -21.74 -2.03
CA SER A 366 11.70 -22.68 -1.66
C SER A 366 12.35 -23.27 -2.91
N ALA A 367 13.66 -23.11 -3.04
CA ALA A 367 14.45 -23.89 -4.00
C ALA A 367 14.44 -25.35 -3.57
N THR A 368 14.45 -26.28 -4.54
CA THR A 368 14.48 -27.73 -4.32
C THR A 368 15.82 -28.35 -4.69
N LYS A 369 16.72 -27.55 -5.26
CA LYS A 369 18.11 -27.91 -5.56
C LYS A 369 19.09 -27.11 -4.71
N PRO A 370 20.20 -27.72 -4.29
CA PRO A 370 21.28 -26.97 -3.66
C PRO A 370 21.88 -25.94 -4.63
N PRO A 371 22.36 -24.80 -4.15
CA PRO A 371 22.97 -23.81 -5.03
C PRO A 371 24.23 -24.36 -5.69
N SER A 372 24.35 -24.20 -7.00
CA SER A 372 25.53 -24.64 -7.78
C SER A 372 26.83 -23.95 -7.36
N THR A 373 26.72 -22.75 -6.79
CA THR A 373 27.83 -22.01 -6.18
C THR A 373 27.52 -21.70 -4.72
N PRO A 374 27.93 -22.60 -3.79
CA PRO A 374 27.69 -22.37 -2.36
C PRO A 374 28.43 -21.13 -1.86
N SER A 375 27.74 -20.20 -1.21
CA SER A 375 28.34 -19.09 -0.51
C SER A 375 28.42 -19.43 0.99
N PRO A 376 29.62 -19.35 1.64
CA PRO A 376 29.77 -19.60 3.07
C PRO A 376 28.94 -18.68 3.97
N LYS A 377 28.47 -17.54 3.42
CA LYS A 377 27.66 -16.55 4.11
C LYS A 377 26.18 -16.66 3.83
N ALA A 378 25.75 -17.57 2.94
CA ALA A 378 24.34 -17.73 2.62
C ALA A 378 23.59 -18.34 3.81
N ILE A 379 22.46 -17.73 4.18
CA ILE A 379 21.51 -18.31 5.10
C ILE A 379 20.68 -19.31 4.30
N LEU A 380 20.71 -20.57 4.67
CA LEU A 380 19.99 -21.66 4.02
C LEU A 380 18.93 -22.25 4.97
N SER A 381 17.97 -22.98 4.42
CA SER A 381 17.05 -23.79 5.20
C SER A 381 17.82 -24.90 5.95
N PRO A 382 17.19 -25.57 6.94
CA PRO A 382 17.81 -26.72 7.60
C PRO A 382 18.23 -27.84 6.64
N GLU A 383 17.54 -27.96 5.51
CA GLU A 383 17.81 -28.93 4.44
C GLU A 383 18.90 -28.49 3.46
N GLY A 384 19.43 -27.28 3.60
CA GLY A 384 20.51 -26.73 2.78
C GLY A 384 20.07 -26.03 1.49
N PHE A 385 18.81 -25.65 1.36
CA PHE A 385 18.25 -24.97 0.21
C PHE A 385 18.06 -23.47 0.44
N LYS A 386 18.07 -22.68 -0.63
CA LYS A 386 17.69 -21.25 -0.57
C LYS A 386 16.17 -21.13 -0.41
N ARG A 387 15.74 -20.20 0.44
CA ARG A 387 14.34 -19.80 0.60
C ARG A 387 14.21 -18.27 0.56
N PHE A 388 13.18 -17.79 -0.10
CA PHE A 388 12.89 -16.36 -0.19
C PHE A 388 11.51 -16.07 0.37
N PHE A 389 11.46 -15.14 1.33
CA PHE A 389 10.20 -14.64 1.88
C PHE A 389 9.72 -13.46 1.05
N VAL A 390 8.63 -13.66 0.31
CA VAL A 390 8.02 -12.64 -0.54
C VAL A 390 6.85 -12.02 0.20
N VAL A 391 6.93 -10.72 0.45
CA VAL A 391 5.95 -9.95 1.23
C VAL A 391 5.81 -8.56 0.62
N HIS A 392 4.64 -7.94 0.72
CA HIS A 392 4.45 -6.64 0.11
C HIS A 392 5.24 -5.52 0.82
N GLY A 393 5.02 -5.31 2.12
CA GLY A 393 5.73 -4.32 2.93
C GLY A 393 7.08 -4.85 3.45
N GLY A 394 7.11 -5.47 4.62
CA GLY A 394 8.40 -5.97 5.15
C GLY A 394 8.30 -6.63 6.52
N LEU A 395 9.28 -6.36 7.37
CA LEU A 395 9.46 -7.01 8.66
C LEU A 395 8.81 -6.26 9.83
N PHE A 396 9.04 -6.74 11.02
CA PHE A 396 8.23 -6.58 12.22
C PHE A 396 8.90 -5.70 13.28
N SER A 397 8.08 -5.11 14.12
CA SER A 397 8.50 -4.37 15.32
C SER A 397 9.13 -5.28 16.39
N LYS A 398 8.90 -6.61 16.32
CA LYS A 398 9.40 -7.64 17.24
C LYS A 398 10.42 -8.54 16.54
N ASP A 399 11.42 -9.02 17.30
CA ASP A 399 12.49 -9.88 16.77
C ASP A 399 12.05 -11.36 16.58
N GLU A 400 11.05 -11.83 17.32
CA GLU A 400 10.73 -13.26 17.51
C GLU A 400 9.63 -13.76 16.57
N VAL A 401 9.25 -12.99 15.54
CA VAL A 401 8.18 -13.38 14.62
C VAL A 401 8.66 -14.52 13.71
N THR A 402 7.98 -15.65 13.78
CA THR A 402 8.26 -16.84 12.97
C THR A 402 7.36 -16.93 11.74
N LEU A 403 7.74 -17.77 10.78
CA LEU A 403 6.88 -18.10 9.63
C LEU A 403 5.54 -18.70 10.08
N ASP A 404 5.53 -19.45 11.19
CA ASP A 404 4.31 -20.05 11.75
C ASP A 404 3.37 -19.00 12.37
N ASP A 405 3.91 -17.92 12.93
CA ASP A 405 3.09 -16.80 13.41
C ASP A 405 2.37 -16.11 12.24
N ILE A 406 3.03 -16.00 11.08
CA ILE A 406 2.43 -15.45 9.88
C ILE A 406 1.32 -16.36 9.33
N ARG A 407 1.52 -17.70 9.31
CA ARG A 407 0.50 -18.67 8.89
C ARG A 407 -0.77 -18.60 9.72
N LYS A 408 -0.63 -18.31 11.03
CA LYS A 408 -1.74 -18.24 11.99
C LYS A 408 -2.54 -16.94 11.93
N ILE A 409 -2.13 -15.94 11.12
CA ILE A 409 -2.88 -14.70 10.99
C ILE A 409 -4.25 -15.00 10.38
N ASP A 410 -5.29 -14.67 11.11
CA ASP A 410 -6.67 -14.68 10.59
C ASP A 410 -6.89 -13.41 9.73
N ARG A 411 -6.79 -13.60 8.41
CA ARG A 411 -6.89 -12.48 7.46
C ARG A 411 -8.27 -12.31 6.85
N ILE A 412 -9.08 -13.41 6.81
CA ILE A 412 -10.35 -13.42 6.07
C ILE A 412 -11.38 -12.54 6.77
N GLY A 413 -11.91 -11.57 6.03
CA GLY A 413 -12.86 -10.59 6.58
C GLY A 413 -12.18 -9.43 7.32
N HIS A 414 -10.85 -9.47 7.54
CA HIS A 414 -10.15 -8.48 8.35
C HIS A 414 -9.40 -7.43 7.52
N GLN A 415 -9.45 -6.18 7.98
CA GLN A 415 -8.60 -5.09 7.49
C GLN A 415 -7.33 -5.01 8.35
N PRO A 416 -6.16 -4.60 7.77
CA PRO A 416 -4.88 -4.63 8.49
C PRO A 416 -4.82 -3.72 9.73
N GLY A 417 -5.70 -2.72 9.83
CA GLY A 417 -5.62 -1.74 10.90
C GLY A 417 -4.40 -0.84 10.78
N GLN A 418 -3.95 -0.29 11.92
CA GLN A 418 -2.77 0.59 12.00
C GLN A 418 -1.62 -0.04 12.79
N GLU A 419 -1.81 -1.21 13.38
CA GLU A 419 -0.86 -1.93 14.22
C GLU A 419 -1.03 -3.45 14.06
N GLY A 420 -0.02 -4.22 14.48
CA GLY A 420 -0.01 -5.68 14.46
C GLY A 420 0.60 -6.28 13.20
N LEU A 421 0.79 -7.61 13.22
CA LEU A 421 1.56 -8.32 12.21
C LEU A 421 1.03 -8.12 10.77
N MET A 422 -0.29 -8.12 10.58
CA MET A 422 -0.89 -7.89 9.26
C MET A 422 -0.58 -6.48 8.75
N CYS A 423 -0.66 -5.47 9.62
CA CYS A 423 -0.28 -4.10 9.26
C CYS A 423 1.20 -4.02 8.89
N GLU A 424 2.08 -4.61 9.69
CA GLU A 424 3.52 -4.58 9.46
C GLU A 424 3.92 -5.29 8.16
N LEU A 425 3.34 -6.44 7.84
CA LEU A 425 3.54 -7.16 6.57
C LEU A 425 3.21 -6.30 5.33
N LEU A 426 2.28 -5.35 5.45
CA LEU A 426 1.80 -4.55 4.34
C LEU A 426 2.41 -3.14 4.27
N TRP A 427 3.00 -2.61 5.37
CA TRP A 427 3.34 -1.20 5.48
C TRP A 427 4.79 -0.88 5.85
N THR A 428 5.58 -1.85 6.34
CA THR A 428 6.95 -1.57 6.80
C THR A 428 7.92 -1.41 5.64
N ASP A 429 8.90 -0.51 5.80
CA ASP A 429 9.92 -0.24 4.79
C ASP A 429 11.33 -0.52 5.33
N PRO A 430 12.30 -0.92 4.49
CA PRO A 430 13.71 -1.01 4.87
C PRO A 430 14.31 0.38 5.09
N GLN A 431 15.33 0.46 5.95
CA GLN A 431 16.17 1.64 6.16
C GLN A 431 17.65 1.26 6.17
N GLU A 432 18.52 2.20 5.83
CA GLU A 432 19.98 1.96 5.83
C GLU A 432 20.57 1.82 7.25
N MET A 433 20.00 2.56 8.21
CA MET A 433 20.47 2.56 9.59
C MET A 433 20.10 1.27 10.31
N PRO A 434 21.00 0.71 11.15
CA PRO A 434 20.68 -0.43 12.00
C PRO A 434 19.50 -0.16 12.95
N GLY A 435 18.85 -1.22 13.39
CA GLY A 435 17.71 -1.18 14.31
C GLY A 435 16.40 -0.87 13.64
N ARG A 436 15.47 -0.35 14.42
CA ARG A 436 14.12 0.06 13.97
C ARG A 436 13.95 1.54 14.14
N GLY A 437 13.28 2.15 13.17
CA GLY A 437 12.97 3.58 13.14
C GLY A 437 11.49 3.87 12.93
N PRO A 438 11.10 5.15 13.05
CA PRO A 438 9.75 5.58 12.70
C PRO A 438 9.52 5.42 11.19
N SER A 439 8.32 4.97 10.83
CA SER A 439 7.93 4.87 9.42
C SER A 439 7.84 6.25 8.78
N LYS A 440 8.44 6.40 7.59
CA LYS A 440 8.26 7.60 6.76
C LYS A 440 6.82 7.81 6.32
N ARG A 441 6.01 6.74 6.30
CA ARG A 441 4.59 6.77 5.91
C ARG A 441 3.65 7.17 7.06
N GLY A 442 4.09 6.97 8.33
CA GLY A 442 3.27 7.20 9.53
C GLY A 442 2.40 6.02 9.95
N VAL A 443 2.54 4.88 9.26
CA VAL A 443 1.98 3.55 9.57
C VAL A 443 3.11 2.54 9.44
N GLY A 444 3.14 1.49 10.29
CA GLY A 444 4.24 0.53 10.34
C GLY A 444 5.52 1.13 10.94
N ILE A 445 6.65 0.52 10.64
CA ILE A 445 7.99 0.93 11.10
C ILE A 445 8.98 0.97 9.92
N ALA A 446 10.18 1.46 10.17
CA ALA A 446 11.35 1.22 9.34
C ALA A 446 12.25 0.17 10.01
N PHE A 447 12.86 -0.76 9.24
CA PHE A 447 13.72 -1.83 9.74
C PHE A 447 15.09 -1.86 9.05
N GLY A 448 16.14 -2.02 9.85
CA GLY A 448 17.53 -1.98 9.40
C GLY A 448 18.10 -3.34 8.98
N PRO A 449 19.34 -3.36 8.46
CA PRO A 449 20.01 -4.57 7.97
C PRO A 449 20.22 -5.63 9.05
N ASP A 450 20.45 -5.23 10.29
CA ASP A 450 20.59 -6.13 11.44
C ASP A 450 19.28 -6.83 11.80
N VAL A 451 18.14 -6.16 11.66
CA VAL A 451 16.80 -6.73 11.86
C VAL A 451 16.55 -7.79 10.79
N THR A 452 16.86 -7.49 9.53
CA THR A 452 16.71 -8.43 8.41
C THR A 452 17.58 -9.67 8.61
N GLU A 453 18.85 -9.48 8.97
CA GLU A 453 19.78 -10.60 9.19
C GLU A 453 19.31 -11.53 10.33
N LYS A 454 18.89 -10.95 11.46
CA LYS A 454 18.36 -11.71 12.60
C LYS A 454 17.12 -12.51 12.22
N TRP A 455 16.18 -11.87 11.54
CA TRP A 455 14.93 -12.52 11.13
C TRP A 455 15.17 -13.64 10.11
N CYS A 456 16.03 -13.43 9.13
CA CYS A 456 16.43 -14.43 8.15
C CYS A 456 17.07 -15.64 8.82
N LYS A 457 17.98 -15.44 9.78
CA LYS A 457 18.62 -16.52 10.56
C LYS A 457 17.62 -17.30 11.41
N LEU A 458 16.70 -16.61 12.08
CA LEU A 458 15.66 -17.24 12.90
C LEU A 458 14.80 -18.20 12.07
N ASN A 459 14.45 -17.80 10.87
CA ASN A 459 13.51 -18.53 10.02
C ASN A 459 14.17 -19.40 8.95
N GLY A 460 15.52 -19.44 8.84
CA GLY A 460 16.25 -20.16 7.79
C GLY A 460 15.87 -19.67 6.40
N VAL A 461 15.77 -18.37 6.21
CA VAL A 461 15.40 -17.68 4.96
C VAL A 461 16.62 -16.99 4.38
N THR A 462 16.91 -17.19 3.10
CA THR A 462 18.08 -16.65 2.41
C THR A 462 17.98 -15.15 2.22
N GLY A 463 16.77 -14.63 2.02
CA GLY A 463 16.52 -13.22 1.82
C GLY A 463 15.04 -12.91 1.69
N ILE A 464 14.73 -11.61 1.76
CA ILE A 464 13.40 -11.06 1.63
C ILE A 464 13.27 -10.41 0.26
N ILE A 465 12.16 -10.66 -0.41
CA ILE A 465 11.76 -9.95 -1.62
C ILE A 465 10.50 -9.17 -1.26
N ARG A 466 10.52 -7.86 -1.47
CA ARG A 466 9.40 -6.98 -1.12
C ARG A 466 9.12 -5.98 -2.24
N SER A 467 8.05 -5.23 -2.10
CA SER A 467 7.56 -4.24 -3.07
C SER A 467 7.31 -2.89 -2.41
N HIS A 468 6.19 -2.19 -2.64
CA HIS A 468 5.69 -1.06 -1.86
C HIS A 468 6.47 0.26 -2.01
N GLU A 469 7.66 0.27 -2.59
CA GLU A 469 8.46 1.48 -2.83
C GLU A 469 8.86 1.60 -4.30
N VAL A 470 8.63 2.78 -4.87
CA VAL A 470 9.16 3.13 -6.19
C VAL A 470 10.68 3.10 -6.14
N ARG A 471 11.30 2.39 -7.07
CA ARG A 471 12.75 2.39 -7.30
C ARG A 471 13.04 2.88 -8.71
N GLN A 472 14.00 3.79 -8.86
CA GLN A 472 14.29 4.41 -10.16
C GLN A 472 14.62 3.37 -11.24
N ASP A 473 15.34 2.32 -10.88
CA ASP A 473 15.69 1.20 -11.76
C ASP A 473 14.70 0.02 -11.70
N GLY A 474 13.52 0.20 -11.09
CA GLY A 474 12.50 -0.84 -10.88
C GLY A 474 12.85 -1.86 -9.79
N TYR A 475 14.08 -1.89 -9.28
CA TYR A 475 14.48 -2.72 -8.13
C TYR A 475 15.65 -2.12 -7.38
N ALA A 476 15.84 -2.56 -6.14
CA ALA A 476 17.01 -2.25 -5.32
C ALA A 476 17.39 -3.44 -4.44
N ILE A 477 18.70 -3.69 -4.29
CA ILE A 477 19.25 -4.74 -3.43
C ILE A 477 19.87 -4.05 -2.23
N GLU A 478 19.32 -4.29 -1.06
CA GLU A 478 19.61 -3.60 0.19
C GLU A 478 20.03 -4.62 1.28
N HIS A 479 20.40 -4.14 2.47
CA HIS A 479 20.75 -4.96 3.65
C HIS A 479 21.77 -6.06 3.35
N ASN A 480 22.86 -5.69 2.66
CA ASN A 480 23.92 -6.62 2.25
C ASN A 480 23.43 -7.80 1.39
N GLY A 481 22.41 -7.58 0.58
CA GLY A 481 21.82 -8.59 -0.31
C GLY A 481 20.70 -9.43 0.33
N LEU A 482 20.30 -9.12 1.56
CA LEU A 482 19.24 -9.86 2.27
C LEU A 482 17.84 -9.27 2.06
N CYS A 483 17.72 -8.08 1.50
CA CYS A 483 16.45 -7.43 1.20
C CYS A 483 16.47 -6.91 -0.23
N THR A 484 15.51 -7.34 -1.04
CA THR A 484 15.35 -6.85 -2.41
C THR A 484 13.98 -6.21 -2.56
N THR A 485 13.94 -4.94 -2.95
CA THR A 485 12.73 -4.26 -3.35
C THR A 485 12.53 -4.41 -4.85
N VAL A 486 11.34 -4.82 -5.31
CA VAL A 486 10.94 -4.89 -6.72
C VAL A 486 9.67 -4.09 -6.95
N PHE A 487 9.66 -3.28 -8.01
CA PHE A 487 8.56 -2.39 -8.38
C PHE A 487 8.28 -2.53 -9.89
N SER A 488 7.05 -2.85 -10.27
CA SER A 488 6.71 -3.26 -11.65
C SER A 488 5.77 -2.27 -12.36
N ALA A 489 5.56 -1.06 -11.81
CA ALA A 489 4.83 0.03 -12.47
C ALA A 489 5.83 1.06 -13.03
N PRO A 490 6.26 0.97 -14.31
CA PRO A 490 7.19 1.92 -14.90
C PRO A 490 6.52 3.29 -15.09
N ASN A 491 7.32 4.36 -15.08
CA ASN A 491 6.83 5.77 -15.15
C ASN A 491 5.62 6.01 -14.23
N TYR A 492 5.75 5.57 -12.98
CA TYR A 492 4.67 5.55 -12.00
C TYR A 492 3.88 6.87 -11.97
N VAL A 493 2.54 6.75 -11.99
CA VAL A 493 1.57 7.86 -12.07
C VAL A 493 1.86 8.85 -13.22
N ASP A 494 2.44 8.39 -14.32
CA ASP A 494 2.87 9.17 -15.49
C ASP A 494 3.87 10.30 -15.19
N GLN A 495 4.58 10.22 -14.07
CA GLN A 495 5.43 11.31 -13.60
C GLN A 495 6.79 10.86 -13.03
N ALA A 496 6.90 9.66 -12.47
CA ALA A 496 8.09 9.27 -11.72
C ALA A 496 9.31 8.97 -12.59
N GLY A 497 9.12 8.65 -13.88
CA GLY A 497 10.20 8.37 -14.82
C GLY A 497 11.07 7.16 -14.46
N ASN A 498 10.57 6.29 -13.57
CA ASN A 498 11.24 5.06 -13.16
C ASN A 498 11.02 3.93 -14.18
N LYS A 499 11.90 2.94 -14.18
CA LYS A 499 11.67 1.66 -14.85
C LYS A 499 10.79 0.74 -14.01
N GLY A 500 10.15 -0.23 -14.66
CA GLY A 500 9.60 -1.41 -14.01
C GLY A 500 10.64 -2.53 -13.98
N ALA A 501 10.49 -3.49 -13.04
CA ALA A 501 11.32 -4.69 -13.01
C ALA A 501 10.55 -5.89 -12.48
N PHE A 502 11.05 -7.10 -12.78
CA PHE A 502 10.64 -8.35 -12.15
C PHE A 502 11.86 -9.24 -11.87
N ILE A 503 11.67 -10.23 -11.00
CA ILE A 503 12.75 -11.14 -10.56
C ILE A 503 12.38 -12.55 -10.94
N ARG A 504 13.15 -13.20 -11.83
CA ARG A 504 13.02 -14.63 -12.12
C ARG A 504 13.86 -15.46 -11.19
N ILE A 505 13.27 -16.48 -10.57
CA ILE A 505 13.92 -17.40 -9.63
C ILE A 505 13.75 -18.82 -10.17
N ASP A 506 14.84 -19.58 -10.21
CA ASP A 506 14.87 -20.99 -10.63
C ASP A 506 14.89 -21.97 -9.43
N SER A 507 14.89 -23.27 -9.73
CA SER A 507 14.90 -24.35 -8.74
C SER A 507 16.18 -24.43 -7.87
N GLU A 508 17.25 -23.72 -8.22
CA GLU A 508 18.47 -23.55 -7.40
C GLU A 508 18.42 -22.26 -6.56
N GLY A 509 17.36 -21.47 -6.70
CA GLY A 509 17.23 -20.16 -6.08
C GLY A 509 18.17 -19.11 -6.66
N SER A 510 18.54 -19.23 -7.95
CA SER A 510 19.27 -18.18 -8.66
C SER A 510 18.30 -17.09 -9.10
N GLN A 511 18.67 -15.83 -8.91
CA GLN A 511 17.85 -14.67 -9.22
C GLN A 511 18.35 -13.96 -10.46
N LYS A 512 17.43 -13.67 -11.39
CA LYS A 512 17.68 -12.83 -12.57
C LYS A 512 16.73 -11.65 -12.56
N TYR A 513 17.28 -10.45 -12.60
CA TYR A 513 16.53 -9.19 -12.62
C TYR A 513 16.32 -8.74 -14.07
N THR A 514 15.11 -8.39 -14.44
CA THR A 514 14.77 -7.85 -15.76
C THR A 514 14.05 -6.53 -15.58
N GLN A 515 14.56 -5.50 -16.26
CA GLN A 515 13.96 -4.14 -16.27
C GLN A 515 13.17 -3.93 -17.55
N PHE A 516 12.16 -3.07 -17.50
CA PHE A 516 11.38 -2.67 -18.67
C PHE A 516 10.89 -1.23 -18.53
N GLU A 517 10.61 -0.60 -19.67
CA GLU A 517 10.11 0.77 -19.77
C GLU A 517 8.58 0.80 -19.88
N ALA A 518 7.99 1.97 -19.63
CA ALA A 518 6.56 2.17 -19.78
C ALA A 518 6.10 2.06 -21.24
N THR A 519 4.90 1.53 -21.43
CA THR A 519 4.26 1.43 -22.74
C THR A 519 3.28 2.58 -22.96
N PRO A 520 3.05 3.00 -24.22
CA PRO A 520 2.00 3.96 -24.53
C PRO A 520 0.61 3.43 -24.12
N HIS A 521 -0.20 4.31 -23.54
CA HIS A 521 -1.58 4.01 -23.18
C HIS A 521 -2.54 5.14 -23.62
N PRO A 522 -3.86 4.93 -23.66
CA PRO A 522 -4.84 5.99 -23.95
C PRO A 522 -4.73 7.17 -23.00
N PRO A 523 -5.06 8.39 -23.42
CA PRO A 523 -4.89 9.60 -22.60
C PRO A 523 -5.92 9.67 -21.46
N MET A 524 -5.67 8.92 -20.39
CA MET A 524 -6.44 8.94 -19.16
C MET A 524 -5.52 9.33 -18.01
N LYS A 525 -5.92 10.34 -17.23
CA LYS A 525 -5.11 10.80 -16.10
C LYS A 525 -5.10 9.76 -14.97
N PRO A 526 -3.98 9.59 -14.29
CA PRO A 526 -3.94 8.82 -13.03
C PRO A 526 -5.00 9.33 -12.04
N MET A 527 -5.53 8.42 -11.24
CA MET A 527 -6.58 8.70 -10.25
C MET A 527 -7.85 9.38 -10.82
N ALA A 528 -8.19 9.13 -12.09
CA ALA A 528 -9.36 9.74 -12.74
C ALA A 528 -10.69 9.48 -12.01
N TYR A 529 -10.78 8.41 -11.22
CA TYR A 529 -11.98 7.99 -10.50
C TYR A 529 -12.02 8.42 -9.03
N VAL A 530 -11.04 9.18 -8.55
CA VAL A 530 -11.08 9.72 -7.18
C VAL A 530 -12.22 10.73 -7.08
N GLN A 531 -13.22 10.43 -6.25
CA GLN A 531 -14.42 11.24 -6.14
C GLN A 531 -14.24 12.47 -5.22
N GLY A 532 -14.71 13.63 -5.68
CA GLY A 532 -14.87 14.83 -4.87
C GLY A 532 -13.56 15.54 -4.50
N GLY A 533 -13.61 16.40 -3.46
CA GLY A 533 -12.49 17.22 -3.00
C GLY A 533 -11.21 16.47 -2.59
N LEU A 534 -11.23 15.13 -2.55
CA LEU A 534 -10.04 14.32 -2.29
C LEU A 534 -9.00 14.45 -3.41
N ALA A 535 -9.42 14.53 -4.68
CA ALA A 535 -8.49 14.75 -5.80
C ALA A 535 -7.76 16.09 -5.69
N SER A 536 -8.43 17.14 -5.17
CA SER A 536 -7.80 18.45 -4.88
C SER A 536 -6.95 18.46 -3.61
N LEU A 537 -7.07 17.40 -2.76
CA LEU A 537 -6.26 17.22 -1.57
C LEU A 537 -4.91 16.57 -1.88
N LEU A 538 -4.87 15.78 -2.95
CA LEU A 538 -3.73 14.95 -3.37
C LEU A 538 -2.85 15.65 -4.43
N SER A 539 -3.40 16.61 -5.15
CA SER A 539 -2.68 17.51 -6.07
C SER A 539 -2.04 18.68 -5.29
#